data_dba2f3093f83bea3d430d9a600d322ec
#
_entry.id   dba2f3093f83bea3d430d9a600d322ec
#
_cell.length_a   1.000
_cell.length_b   1.000
_cell.length_c   1.000
_cell.angle_alpha   90.00
_cell.angle_beta   90.00
_cell.angle_gamma   90.00
#
_symmetry.space_group_name_H-M   'P 1'
#
loop_
_entity.id
_entity.type
_entity.pdbx_description
1 polymer ?
#
loop_
_entity_poly.entity_id
_entity_poly.type
_entity_poly.pdbx_seq_one_letter_code
_entity_poly.pdbx_strand_id
1 'polypeptide(L)'
;MGKKVVRVFLDSNVILSGLLSERGAPRILLDLLSLKLPFLIGSTGRYNLIEIERNLKNRMPGIGSVYKRYLPRLNLTVIPMPQSEELREFSGKIADKDIPGLVSAMQGKVDFLVTGDKKHFEKLKGLERYHFRIVTPSEFIDSILPQILKELEEKE
;
A
#
# COMPACT_ATOMS: atom_id res chain seq x y z
N MET A 1 -5.37 1.20 27.45
CA MET A 1 -5.54 1.30 26.03
C MET A 1 -5.04 0.08 25.31
N GLY A 2 -5.84 -0.38 24.41
CA GLY A 2 -5.51 -1.55 23.65
C GLY A 2 -4.27 -1.38 22.78
N LYS A 3 -3.78 -2.50 22.33
CA LYS A 3 -2.66 -2.58 21.42
C LYS A 3 -3.00 -1.89 20.10
N LYS A 4 -2.19 -0.94 19.70
CA LYS A 4 -2.41 -0.24 18.44
C LYS A 4 -1.93 -1.09 17.27
N VAL A 5 -2.79 -1.28 16.29
CA VAL A 5 -2.45 -1.93 15.03
C VAL A 5 -2.33 -0.84 13.96
N VAL A 6 -1.21 -0.84 13.25
CA VAL A 6 -0.97 0.10 12.16
C VAL A 6 -1.34 -0.60 10.84
N ARG A 7 -2.21 0.04 10.06
CA ARG A 7 -2.68 -0.47 8.78
C ARG A 7 -2.05 0.31 7.65
N VAL A 8 -1.38 -0.38 6.75
CA VAL A 8 -0.72 0.25 5.60
C VAL A 8 -1.32 -0.27 4.30
N PHE A 9 -1.61 0.64 3.39
CA PHE A 9 -2.07 0.30 2.05
C PHE A 9 -0.87 0.39 1.11
N LEU A 10 -0.65 -0.65 0.32
CA LEU A 10 0.44 -0.69 -0.65
C LEU A 10 -0.08 -0.39 -2.04
N ASP A 11 0.45 0.67 -2.65
CA ASP A 11 0.18 0.97 -4.05
C ASP A 11 0.84 -0.11 -4.94
N SER A 12 0.31 -0.29 -6.14
CA SER A 12 0.79 -1.32 -7.08
C SER A 12 2.29 -1.25 -7.31
N ASN A 13 2.83 -0.04 -7.48
CA ASN A 13 4.26 0.13 -7.75
C ASN A 13 5.14 -0.34 -6.59
N VAL A 14 4.66 -0.27 -5.35
CA VAL A 14 5.43 -0.74 -4.19
C VAL A 14 5.52 -2.27 -4.21
N ILE A 15 4.43 -2.94 -4.51
CA ILE A 15 4.41 -4.41 -4.60
C ILE A 15 5.33 -4.86 -5.75
N LEU A 16 5.18 -4.23 -6.92
CA LEU A 16 6.01 -4.56 -8.08
C LEU A 16 7.51 -4.32 -7.80
N SER A 17 7.85 -3.17 -7.26
CA SER A 17 9.24 -2.84 -6.95
C SER A 17 9.84 -3.82 -5.94
N GLY A 18 9.09 -4.16 -4.91
CA GLY A 18 9.54 -5.11 -3.91
C GLY A 18 9.68 -6.53 -4.44
N LEU A 19 8.82 -6.92 -5.38
CA LEU A 19 8.90 -8.22 -6.03
C LEU A 19 10.11 -8.33 -6.97
N LEU A 20 10.37 -7.26 -7.73
CA LEU A 20 11.39 -7.27 -8.76
C LEU A 20 12.80 -6.92 -8.27
N SER A 21 12.93 -6.36 -7.09
CA SER A 21 14.23 -5.97 -6.52
C SER A 21 14.43 -6.65 -5.17
N GLU A 22 15.59 -7.25 -4.98
CA GLU A 22 15.95 -7.87 -3.70
C GLU A 22 16.41 -6.85 -2.67
N ARG A 23 16.60 -5.60 -3.09
CA ARG A 23 17.10 -4.52 -2.24
C ARG A 23 16.18 -3.33 -2.27
N GLY A 24 16.29 -2.51 -1.23
CA GLY A 24 15.55 -1.25 -1.15
C GLY A 24 14.34 -1.34 -0.25
N ALA A 25 13.79 -0.17 0.04
CA ALA A 25 12.68 -0.02 0.99
C ALA A 25 11.42 -0.80 0.61
N PRO A 26 11.00 -0.87 -0.67
CA PRO A 26 9.83 -1.68 -1.01
C PRO A 26 9.99 -3.14 -0.59
N ARG A 27 11.14 -3.75 -0.85
CA ARG A 27 11.39 -5.14 -0.49
C ARG A 27 11.41 -5.32 1.02
N ILE A 28 12.03 -4.41 1.75
CA ILE A 28 12.06 -4.46 3.22
C ILE A 28 10.66 -4.44 3.77
N LEU A 29 9.79 -3.59 3.23
CA LEU A 29 8.40 -3.50 3.66
C LEU A 29 7.66 -4.82 3.39
N LEU A 30 7.82 -5.41 2.20
CA LEU A 30 7.20 -6.68 1.88
C LEU A 30 7.70 -7.80 2.82
N ASP A 31 8.99 -7.83 3.11
CA ASP A 31 9.56 -8.82 4.02
C ASP A 31 8.97 -8.67 5.44
N LEU A 32 8.79 -7.45 5.90
CA LEU A 32 8.15 -7.20 7.20
C LEU A 32 6.72 -7.74 7.24
N LEU A 33 5.95 -7.53 6.19
CA LEU A 33 4.58 -8.03 6.11
C LEU A 33 4.54 -9.55 6.11
N SER A 34 5.54 -10.20 5.52
CA SER A 34 5.61 -11.65 5.48
C SER A 34 5.85 -12.28 6.86
N LEU A 35 6.33 -11.50 7.82
CA LEU A 35 6.58 -11.96 9.19
C LEU A 35 5.31 -12.06 10.05
N LYS A 36 4.18 -11.59 9.56
CA LYS A 36 2.90 -11.60 10.29
C LYS A 36 2.99 -10.91 11.65
N LEU A 37 3.64 -9.75 11.68
CA LEU A 37 3.78 -8.99 12.92
C LEU A 37 2.40 -8.54 13.43
N PRO A 38 2.08 -8.73 14.70
CA PRO A 38 0.74 -8.45 15.21
C PRO A 38 0.36 -6.96 15.21
N PHE A 39 1.33 -6.07 15.09
CA PHE A 39 1.08 -4.63 15.09
C PHE A 39 1.07 -4.00 13.70
N LEU A 40 1.28 -4.79 12.64
CA LEU A 40 1.36 -4.27 11.28
C LEU A 40 0.52 -5.10 10.33
N ILE A 41 -0.48 -4.47 9.72
CA ILE A 41 -1.35 -5.12 8.75
C ILE A 41 -1.20 -4.42 7.40
N GLY A 42 -0.84 -5.19 6.38
CA GLY A 42 -0.79 -4.71 5.01
C GLY A 42 -2.10 -4.92 4.29
N SER A 43 -2.41 -4.02 3.39
CA SER A 43 -3.58 -4.14 2.52
C SER A 43 -3.26 -3.61 1.14
N THR A 44 -4.07 -3.97 0.16
CA THR A 44 -4.04 -3.39 -1.17
C THR A 44 -5.43 -3.56 -1.77
N GLY A 45 -5.69 -2.88 -2.88
CA GLY A 45 -6.98 -2.98 -3.53
C GLY A 45 -7.02 -4.10 -4.57
N ARG A 46 -8.21 -4.65 -4.78
CA ARG A 46 -8.43 -5.60 -5.87
C ARG A 46 -8.00 -4.99 -7.21
N TYR A 47 -8.29 -3.70 -7.40
CA TYR A 47 -7.87 -2.97 -8.58
C TYR A 47 -6.35 -3.04 -8.77
N ASN A 48 -5.61 -2.82 -7.68
CA ASN A 48 -4.14 -2.83 -7.70
C ASN A 48 -3.59 -4.20 -8.10
N LEU A 49 -4.19 -5.28 -7.60
CA LEU A 49 -3.77 -6.63 -7.95
C LEU A 49 -4.02 -6.92 -9.42
N ILE A 50 -5.16 -6.48 -9.95
CA ILE A 50 -5.49 -6.64 -11.38
C ILE A 50 -4.46 -5.87 -12.23
N GLU A 51 -4.13 -4.66 -11.81
CA GLU A 51 -3.15 -3.83 -12.51
C GLU A 51 -1.78 -4.50 -12.53
N ILE A 52 -1.34 -5.04 -11.40
CA ILE A 52 -0.07 -5.77 -11.30
C ILE A 52 -0.06 -6.98 -12.24
N GLU A 53 -1.11 -7.79 -12.18
CA GLU A 53 -1.21 -8.99 -13.01
C GLU A 53 -1.18 -8.65 -14.50
N ARG A 54 -1.86 -7.58 -14.89
CA ARG A 54 -1.86 -7.09 -16.27
C ARG A 54 -0.47 -6.65 -16.71
N ASN A 55 0.23 -5.91 -15.87
CA ASN A 55 1.60 -5.47 -16.14
C ASN A 55 2.55 -6.65 -16.32
N LEU A 56 2.48 -7.63 -15.43
CA LEU A 56 3.35 -8.79 -15.48
C LEU A 56 3.08 -9.62 -16.74
N LYS A 57 1.80 -9.83 -17.07
CA LYS A 57 1.42 -10.59 -18.25
C LYS A 57 1.93 -9.95 -19.54
N ASN A 58 1.83 -8.62 -19.64
CA ASN A 58 2.20 -7.90 -20.85
C ASN A 58 3.70 -7.67 -21.00
N ARG A 59 4.40 -7.46 -19.90
CA ARG A 59 5.83 -7.07 -19.93
C ARG A 59 6.79 -8.13 -19.44
N MET A 60 6.35 -9.00 -18.53
CA MET A 60 7.22 -9.97 -17.88
C MET A 60 6.47 -11.28 -17.61
N PRO A 61 6.05 -11.99 -18.66
CA PRO A 61 5.18 -13.18 -18.46
C PRO A 61 5.80 -14.26 -17.56
N GLY A 62 7.14 -14.36 -17.54
CA GLY A 62 7.82 -15.33 -16.69
C GLY A 62 7.74 -15.04 -15.20
N ILE A 63 7.44 -13.81 -14.82
CA ILE A 63 7.38 -13.40 -13.42
C ILE A 63 6.01 -13.69 -12.80
N GLY A 64 4.99 -13.90 -13.63
CA GLY A 64 3.63 -14.14 -13.13
C GLY A 64 3.52 -15.30 -12.15
N SER A 65 4.23 -16.40 -12.40
CA SER A 65 4.21 -17.56 -11.51
C SER A 65 4.91 -17.27 -10.18
N VAL A 66 5.99 -16.48 -10.22
CA VAL A 66 6.71 -16.05 -9.01
C VAL A 66 5.80 -15.16 -8.17
N TYR A 67 5.12 -14.22 -8.81
CA TYR A 67 4.17 -13.32 -8.17
C TYR A 67 3.06 -14.09 -7.47
N LYS A 68 2.46 -15.08 -8.15
CA LYS A 68 1.36 -15.87 -7.59
C LYS A 68 1.78 -16.67 -6.35
N ARG A 69 3.02 -17.11 -6.31
CA ARG A 69 3.54 -17.83 -5.14
C ARG A 69 3.94 -16.90 -4.01
N TYR A 70 4.38 -15.70 -4.36
CA TYR A 70 4.86 -14.71 -3.39
C TYR A 70 3.75 -13.96 -2.70
N LEU A 71 2.73 -13.58 -3.44
CA LEU A 71 1.65 -12.73 -2.93
C LEU A 71 0.99 -13.24 -1.63
N PRO A 72 0.64 -14.54 -1.51
CA PRO A 72 0.02 -15.02 -0.27
C PRO A 72 0.88 -14.84 0.98
N ARG A 73 2.20 -14.79 0.82
CA ARG A 73 3.13 -14.61 1.95
C ARG A 73 3.03 -13.24 2.59
N LEU A 74 2.50 -12.26 1.87
CA LEU A 74 2.39 -10.90 2.34
C LEU A 74 1.21 -10.71 3.29
N ASN A 75 0.29 -11.66 3.34
CA ASN A 75 -0.88 -11.63 4.21
C ASN A 75 -1.71 -10.36 4.05
N LEU A 76 -1.84 -9.88 2.81
CA LEU A 76 -2.55 -8.63 2.54
C LEU A 76 -4.06 -8.79 2.68
N THR A 77 -4.68 -7.81 3.31
CA THR A 77 -6.12 -7.63 3.25
C THR A 77 -6.43 -7.03 1.88
N VAL A 78 -7.29 -7.68 1.11
CA VAL A 78 -7.65 -7.20 -0.22
C VAL A 78 -8.97 -6.44 -0.16
N ILE A 79 -8.92 -5.16 -0.51
CA ILE A 79 -10.08 -4.28 -0.49
C ILE A 79 -10.82 -4.41 -1.81
N PRO A 80 -12.15 -4.61 -1.79
CA PRO A 80 -12.93 -4.79 -3.02
C PRO A 80 -12.82 -3.62 -4.00
N MET A 81 -13.15 -3.87 -5.25
CA MET A 81 -13.18 -2.82 -6.28
C MET A 81 -14.09 -1.67 -5.86
N PRO A 82 -13.61 -0.42 -6.00
CA PRO A 82 -14.46 0.74 -5.73
C PRO A 82 -15.62 0.81 -6.73
N GLN A 83 -16.73 1.38 -6.28
CA GLN A 83 -17.87 1.63 -7.16
C GLN A 83 -17.63 2.89 -7.98
N SER A 84 -18.25 2.96 -9.15
CA SER A 84 -18.09 4.08 -10.08
C SER A 84 -18.38 5.44 -9.45
N GLU A 85 -19.37 5.50 -8.58
CA GLU A 85 -19.77 6.74 -7.91
C GLU A 85 -18.68 7.27 -7.00
N GLU A 86 -17.99 6.37 -6.30
CA GLU A 86 -16.87 6.73 -5.42
C GLU A 86 -15.68 7.27 -6.20
N LEU A 87 -15.44 6.72 -7.39
CA LEU A 87 -14.37 7.16 -8.26
C LEU A 87 -14.62 8.57 -8.80
N ARG A 88 -15.87 8.90 -9.12
CA ARG A 88 -16.23 10.19 -9.69
C ARG A 88 -15.91 11.38 -8.78
N GLU A 89 -15.95 11.19 -7.48
CA GLU A 89 -15.61 12.24 -6.52
C GLU A 89 -14.24 12.84 -6.75
N PHE A 90 -13.32 12.04 -7.22
CA PHE A 90 -11.93 12.46 -7.42
C PHE A 90 -11.59 12.77 -8.87
N SER A 91 -12.56 12.66 -9.77
CA SER A 91 -12.35 12.96 -11.18
C SER A 91 -11.81 14.38 -11.36
N GLY A 92 -10.72 14.51 -12.09
CA GLY A 92 -10.08 15.80 -12.33
C GLY A 92 -9.17 16.30 -11.21
N LYS A 93 -9.17 15.64 -10.05
CA LYS A 93 -8.35 16.05 -8.90
C LYS A 93 -6.96 15.40 -8.91
N ILE A 94 -6.89 14.17 -9.36
CA ILE A 94 -5.63 13.45 -9.60
C ILE A 94 -5.80 12.65 -10.88
N ALA A 95 -4.72 12.04 -11.37
CA ALA A 95 -4.77 11.22 -12.57
C ALA A 95 -5.76 10.06 -12.37
N ASP A 96 -6.56 9.78 -13.40
CA ASP A 96 -7.60 8.73 -13.34
C ASP A 96 -7.05 7.38 -12.89
N LYS A 97 -5.85 7.03 -13.30
CA LYS A 97 -5.21 5.76 -12.94
C LYS A 97 -4.92 5.62 -11.45
N ASP A 98 -4.79 6.73 -10.74
CA ASP A 98 -4.46 6.74 -9.32
C ASP A 98 -5.71 6.77 -8.41
N ILE A 99 -6.86 7.10 -8.98
CA ILE A 99 -8.11 7.22 -8.20
C ILE A 99 -8.55 5.90 -7.57
N PRO A 100 -8.56 4.76 -8.28
CA PRO A 100 -9.04 3.52 -7.66
C PRO A 100 -8.22 3.10 -6.45
N GLY A 101 -6.91 3.27 -6.50
CA GLY A 101 -6.03 2.95 -5.37
C GLY A 101 -6.32 3.85 -4.17
N LEU A 102 -6.50 5.15 -4.42
CA LEU A 102 -6.83 6.11 -3.36
C LEU A 102 -8.15 5.76 -2.68
N VAL A 103 -9.19 5.49 -3.47
CA VAL A 103 -10.50 5.15 -2.94
C VAL A 103 -10.45 3.84 -2.16
N SER A 104 -9.71 2.85 -2.65
CA SER A 104 -9.51 1.59 -1.92
C SER A 104 -8.86 1.83 -0.56
N ALA A 105 -7.84 2.69 -0.51
CA ALA A 105 -7.17 3.02 0.74
C ALA A 105 -8.14 3.67 1.73
N MET A 106 -8.99 4.55 1.24
CA MET A 106 -10.03 5.19 2.07
C MET A 106 -11.00 4.16 2.64
N GLN A 107 -11.46 3.24 1.82
CA GLN A 107 -12.38 2.18 2.25
C GLN A 107 -11.72 1.22 3.24
N GLY A 108 -10.44 1.00 3.10
CA GLY A 108 -9.67 0.13 3.98
C GLY A 108 -9.36 0.72 5.34
N LYS A 109 -9.70 2.00 5.55
CA LYS A 109 -9.44 2.72 6.81
C LYS A 109 -8.01 2.57 7.28
N VAL A 110 -7.08 2.80 6.37
CA VAL A 110 -5.65 2.64 6.65
C VAL A 110 -5.08 3.87 7.35
N ASP A 111 -3.94 3.68 8.00
CA ASP A 111 -3.19 4.77 8.62
C ASP A 111 -2.21 5.41 7.64
N PHE A 112 -1.72 4.62 6.69
CA PHE A 112 -0.75 5.07 5.69
C PHE A 112 -1.07 4.50 4.31
N LEU A 113 -0.97 5.36 3.30
CA LEU A 113 -0.91 4.93 1.90
C LEU A 113 0.57 5.01 1.50
N VAL A 114 1.16 3.85 1.19
CA VAL A 114 2.56 3.76 0.78
C VAL A 114 2.64 3.68 -0.73
N THR A 115 3.32 4.64 -1.33
CA THR A 115 3.44 4.73 -2.80
C THR A 115 4.83 5.21 -3.20
N GLY A 116 5.31 4.72 -4.34
CA GLY A 116 6.54 5.23 -4.95
C GLY A 116 6.33 6.55 -5.70
N ASP A 117 5.07 6.90 -5.96
CA ASP A 117 4.69 8.10 -6.73
C ASP A 117 3.95 9.12 -5.88
N LYS A 118 4.53 9.47 -4.74
CA LYS A 118 3.92 10.41 -3.80
C LYS A 118 3.47 11.71 -4.46
N LYS A 119 4.20 12.16 -5.47
CA LYS A 119 3.88 13.39 -6.22
C LYS A 119 2.50 13.34 -6.89
N HIS A 120 2.04 12.16 -7.29
CA HIS A 120 0.73 12.02 -7.93
C HIS A 120 -0.41 12.42 -7.01
N PHE A 121 -0.17 12.45 -5.71
CA PHE A 121 -1.20 12.74 -4.71
C PHE A 121 -1.06 14.13 -4.08
N GLU A 122 -0.11 14.95 -4.53
CA GLU A 122 0.13 16.27 -3.93
C GLU A 122 -1.06 17.22 -4.03
N LYS A 123 -1.86 17.10 -5.10
CA LYS A 123 -3.05 17.91 -5.30
C LYS A 123 -4.14 17.64 -4.26
N LEU A 124 -3.99 16.57 -3.49
CA LEU A 124 -4.95 16.20 -2.44
C LEU A 124 -4.64 16.87 -1.11
N LYS A 125 -3.53 17.58 -0.99
CA LYS A 125 -3.18 18.30 0.24
C LYS A 125 -4.30 19.27 0.58
N GLY A 126 -4.79 19.22 1.81
CA GLY A 126 -5.86 20.07 2.26
C GLY A 126 -7.26 19.51 2.03
N LEU A 127 -7.41 18.38 1.35
CA LEU A 127 -8.68 17.70 1.24
C LEU A 127 -8.84 16.80 2.47
N GLU A 128 -9.79 17.11 3.34
CA GLU A 128 -9.97 16.42 4.61
C GLU A 128 -10.76 15.12 4.51
N ARG A 129 -10.94 14.59 3.31
CA ARG A 129 -11.76 13.40 3.08
C ARG A 129 -11.08 12.09 3.40
N TYR A 130 -9.76 12.11 3.63
CA TYR A 130 -9.04 10.92 4.02
C TYR A 130 -8.25 11.19 5.30
N HIS A 131 -8.09 10.14 6.11
CA HIS A 131 -7.46 10.25 7.42
C HIS A 131 -6.10 9.56 7.50
N PHE A 132 -5.52 9.21 6.38
CA PHE A 132 -4.21 8.57 6.33
C PHE A 132 -3.14 9.52 5.80
N ARG A 133 -1.90 9.18 6.11
CA ARG A 133 -0.76 9.90 5.56
C ARG A 133 -0.26 9.17 4.31
N ILE A 134 0.18 9.94 3.33
CA ILE A 134 0.76 9.39 2.10
C ILE A 134 2.26 9.46 2.22
N VAL A 135 2.93 8.31 2.17
CA VAL A 135 4.38 8.21 2.39
C VAL A 135 5.02 7.30 1.35
N THR A 136 6.32 7.49 1.14
CA THR A 136 7.10 6.57 0.31
C THR A 136 7.52 5.36 1.14
N PRO A 137 7.92 4.25 0.49
CA PRO A 137 8.47 3.11 1.24
C PRO A 137 9.65 3.49 2.12
N SER A 138 10.55 4.35 1.63
CA SER A 138 11.70 4.82 2.40
C SER A 138 11.28 5.62 3.62
N GLU A 139 10.32 6.52 3.46
CA GLU A 139 9.79 7.29 4.59
C GLU A 139 9.17 6.38 5.65
N PHE A 140 8.44 5.35 5.20
CA PHE A 140 7.83 4.41 6.13
C PHE A 140 8.90 3.66 6.93
N ILE A 141 9.88 3.09 6.26
CA ILE A 141 10.93 2.29 6.90
C ILE A 141 11.83 3.16 7.79
N ASP A 142 12.22 4.33 7.31
CA ASP A 142 13.22 5.17 7.99
C ASP A 142 12.65 6.03 9.13
N SER A 143 11.38 6.43 9.02
CA SER A 143 10.79 7.38 9.97
C SER A 143 9.59 6.84 10.74
N ILE A 144 8.68 6.17 10.05
CA ILE A 144 7.43 5.72 10.66
C ILE A 144 7.63 4.45 11.48
N LEU A 145 8.27 3.45 10.92
CA LEU A 145 8.49 2.17 11.57
C LEU A 145 9.27 2.29 12.89
N PRO A 146 10.39 3.04 12.93
CA PRO A 146 11.11 3.22 14.20
C PRO A 146 10.24 3.83 15.30
N GLN A 147 9.36 4.76 14.95
CA GLN A 147 8.44 5.36 15.91
C GLN A 147 7.43 4.35 16.42
N ILE A 148 6.88 3.51 15.53
CA ILE A 148 5.96 2.45 15.93
C ILE A 148 6.63 1.50 16.92
N LEU A 149 7.85 1.08 16.62
CA LEU A 149 8.60 0.16 17.47
C LEU A 149 8.90 0.79 18.84
N LYS A 150 9.23 2.07 18.86
CA LYS A 150 9.47 2.80 20.11
C LYS A 150 8.22 2.85 20.98
N GLU A 151 7.07 3.14 20.38
CA GLU A 151 5.80 3.18 21.11
C GLU A 151 5.43 1.82 21.69
N LEU A 152 5.75 0.74 20.99
CA LEU A 152 5.51 -0.61 21.50
C LEU A 152 6.39 -0.93 22.69
N GLU A 153 7.66 -0.51 22.67
CA GLU A 153 8.57 -0.69 23.81
C GLU A 153 8.09 0.06 25.05
N GLU A 154 7.60 1.28 24.86
CA GLU A 154 7.11 2.11 25.97
C GLU A 154 5.88 1.52 26.66
N LYS A 155 5.14 0.63 25.99
CA LYS A 155 3.95 0.01 26.57
C LYS A 155 4.23 -1.30 27.30
N GLU A 156 5.42 -1.81 27.18
CA GLU A 156 5.84 -2.97 27.93
C GLU A 156 6.36 -2.54 29.31
#